data_7d851cae6056c79dd9527df04d28846c
#
_entry.id   7d851cae6056c79dd9527df04d28846c
#
_cell.length_a   1.000
_cell.length_b   1.000
_cell.length_c   1.000
_cell.angle_alpha   90.00
_cell.angle_beta   90.00
_cell.angle_gamma   90.00
#
_symmetry.space_group_name_H-M   'P 1'
#
loop_
_entity.id
_entity.type
_entity.pdbx_description
1 polymer ?
#
loop_
_entity_poly.entity_id
_entity_poly.type
_entity_poly.pdbx_seq_one_letter_code
_entity_poly.pdbx_strand_id
1 'polypeptide(L)'
;TSPLVLERLKRDLEAAGYEKLPETPSPGNEQAYHAKRSSLIPEQEEGSGRKIFLEDLDFTAVYSDAANAWAEKLAGMLFSETQEWQTIFKERFAALSDDCFTFLAKTGTEVAAHIRIKDETKTVDRGGLWYEESLPGETILAGLAWCDRVFGNSGLTEEEILTRFCPASGLNLQIGGKATVGKGGVKCF
;
A
#
# COMPACT_ATOMS: atom_id res chain seq x y z
N THR A 1 6.94 -3.36 -0.24
CA THR A 1 6.92 -3.57 1.21
C THR A 1 8.32 -3.86 1.76
N SER A 2 8.46 -4.04 3.09
CA SER A 2 9.73 -4.36 3.75
C SER A 2 9.53 -5.30 4.95
N PRO A 3 10.60 -5.92 5.49
CA PRO A 3 10.52 -6.76 6.69
C PRO A 3 9.81 -6.08 7.86
N LEU A 4 10.20 -4.86 8.20
CA LEU A 4 9.60 -4.11 9.32
C LEU A 4 8.11 -3.87 9.14
N VAL A 5 7.67 -3.54 7.93
CA VAL A 5 6.24 -3.32 7.62
C VAL A 5 5.46 -4.64 7.76
N LEU A 6 6.00 -5.74 7.25
CA LEU A 6 5.38 -7.06 7.35
C LEU A 6 5.35 -7.59 8.79
N GLU A 7 6.40 -7.36 9.59
CA GLU A 7 6.41 -7.73 11.01
C GLU A 7 5.36 -6.94 11.82
N ARG A 8 5.20 -5.65 11.53
CA ARG A 8 4.13 -4.84 12.15
C ARG A 8 2.76 -5.37 11.77
N LEU A 9 2.54 -5.62 10.48
CA LEU A 9 1.29 -6.19 9.99
C LEU A 9 1.02 -7.57 10.60
N LYS A 10 2.04 -8.43 10.70
CA LYS A 10 1.94 -9.75 11.32
C LYS A 10 1.46 -9.65 12.75
N ARG A 11 2.11 -8.82 13.57
CA ARG A 11 1.71 -8.57 14.95
C ARG A 11 0.27 -8.07 15.05
N ASP A 12 -0.14 -7.15 14.15
CA ASP A 12 -1.47 -6.59 14.14
C ASP A 12 -2.53 -7.65 13.74
N LEU A 13 -2.20 -8.51 12.78
CA LEU A 13 -3.05 -9.64 12.39
C LEU A 13 -3.16 -10.69 13.51
N GLU A 14 -2.07 -10.99 14.21
CA GLU A 14 -2.09 -11.88 15.38
C GLU A 14 -2.99 -11.32 16.49
N ALA A 15 -2.90 -10.02 16.76
CA ALA A 15 -3.77 -9.34 17.72
C ALA A 15 -5.26 -9.36 17.29
N ALA A 16 -5.54 -9.39 15.99
CA ALA A 16 -6.87 -9.56 15.42
C ALA A 16 -7.33 -11.04 15.34
N GLY A 17 -6.54 -11.99 15.86
CA GLY A 17 -6.90 -13.41 15.92
C GLY A 17 -6.55 -14.23 14.68
N TYR A 18 -5.77 -13.69 13.75
CA TYR A 18 -5.27 -14.48 12.61
C TYR A 18 -4.13 -15.40 13.05
N GLU A 19 -4.20 -16.65 12.63
CA GLU A 19 -3.19 -17.69 12.90
C GLU A 19 -2.43 -18.04 11.61
N LYS A 20 -1.29 -18.73 11.78
CA LYS A 20 -0.47 -19.30 10.69
C LYS A 20 -0.09 -18.25 9.63
N LEU A 21 0.43 -17.13 10.11
CA LEU A 21 0.94 -16.07 9.24
C LEU A 21 2.28 -16.47 8.62
N PRO A 22 2.59 -15.98 7.40
CA PRO A 22 3.86 -16.29 6.74
C PRO A 22 5.08 -15.79 7.52
N GLU A 23 6.22 -16.39 7.25
CA GLU A 23 7.51 -15.88 7.72
C GLU A 23 7.83 -14.55 7.01
N THR A 24 8.56 -13.69 7.71
CA THR A 24 8.96 -12.40 7.15
C THR A 24 10.17 -12.57 6.23
N PRO A 25 10.10 -12.15 4.97
CA PRO A 25 11.26 -12.17 4.07
C PRO A 25 12.31 -11.16 4.55
N SER A 26 13.60 -11.47 4.35
CA SER A 26 14.71 -10.61 4.77
C SER A 26 15.68 -10.35 3.61
N PRO A 27 15.32 -9.50 2.64
CA PRO A 27 16.20 -9.15 1.53
C PRO A 27 17.35 -8.24 1.96
N GLY A 28 18.50 -8.37 1.31
CA GLY A 28 19.59 -7.40 1.41
C GLY A 28 19.30 -6.11 0.62
N ASN A 29 20.14 -5.07 0.81
CA ASN A 29 19.92 -3.76 0.19
C ASN A 29 19.94 -3.75 -1.34
N GLU A 30 20.62 -4.71 -1.97
CA GLU A 30 20.70 -4.84 -3.43
C GLU A 30 19.72 -5.89 -3.98
N GLN A 31 18.80 -6.39 -3.15
CA GLN A 31 17.88 -7.46 -3.50
C GLN A 31 16.42 -7.01 -3.40
N ALA A 32 15.61 -7.50 -4.35
CA ALA A 32 14.17 -7.46 -4.26
C ALA A 32 13.61 -8.90 -4.27
N TYR A 33 12.97 -9.28 -3.17
CA TYR A 33 12.34 -10.61 -3.06
C TYR A 33 10.95 -10.55 -3.68
N HIS A 34 10.69 -11.41 -4.66
CA HIS A 34 9.44 -11.44 -5.41
C HIS A 34 8.69 -12.77 -5.26
N ALA A 35 7.40 -12.76 -5.59
CA ALA A 35 6.53 -13.93 -5.64
C ALA A 35 6.80 -14.79 -6.89
N LYS A 36 6.18 -15.96 -6.97
CA LYS A 36 6.45 -17.01 -7.98
C LYS A 36 6.35 -16.54 -9.43
N ARG A 37 5.43 -15.65 -9.74
CA ARG A 37 5.31 -14.99 -11.04
C ARG A 37 5.44 -13.49 -10.82
N SER A 38 6.43 -12.87 -11.40
CA SER A 38 6.66 -11.45 -11.22
C SER A 38 6.70 -10.74 -12.56
N SER A 39 5.76 -9.83 -12.76
CA SER A 39 5.75 -8.90 -13.91
C SER A 39 6.67 -7.70 -13.71
N LEU A 40 7.32 -7.60 -12.53
CA LEU A 40 8.32 -6.57 -12.24
C LEU A 40 9.67 -6.86 -12.90
N ILE A 41 9.87 -8.09 -13.38
CA ILE A 41 11.11 -8.49 -14.04
C ILE A 41 10.90 -8.34 -15.56
N PRO A 42 11.55 -7.37 -16.22
CA PRO A 42 11.43 -7.23 -17.66
C PRO A 42 11.99 -8.45 -18.38
N GLU A 43 11.49 -8.71 -19.59
CA GLU A 43 12.10 -9.67 -20.50
C GLU A 43 13.51 -9.18 -20.84
N GLN A 44 14.52 -9.94 -20.43
CA GLN A 44 15.92 -9.58 -20.61
C GLN A 44 16.57 -10.48 -21.66
N GLU A 45 17.56 -9.93 -22.34
CA GLU A 45 18.44 -10.71 -23.22
C GLU A 45 19.23 -11.76 -22.42
N GLU A 46 19.53 -12.89 -23.05
CA GLU A 46 20.30 -13.98 -22.43
C GLU A 46 21.63 -13.47 -21.89
N GLY A 47 21.88 -13.67 -20.59
CA GLY A 47 23.17 -13.36 -19.93
C GLY A 47 23.15 -12.22 -18.93
N SER A 48 22.12 -11.39 -18.86
CA SER A 48 21.96 -10.41 -17.78
C SER A 48 21.22 -11.03 -16.59
N GLY A 49 21.74 -10.88 -15.37
CA GLY A 49 21.04 -11.32 -14.16
C GLY A 49 19.65 -10.67 -14.07
N ARG A 50 18.66 -11.40 -13.54
CA ARG A 50 17.29 -10.87 -13.39
C ARG A 50 17.26 -9.67 -12.46
N LYS A 51 16.75 -8.55 -12.93
CA LYS A 51 16.64 -7.31 -12.17
C LYS A 51 15.19 -6.82 -12.07
N ILE A 52 14.90 -6.14 -10.96
CA ILE A 52 13.68 -5.36 -10.76
C ILE A 52 14.09 -3.89 -10.68
N PHE A 53 13.43 -3.05 -11.46
CA PHE A 53 13.65 -1.61 -11.48
C PHE A 53 12.49 -0.91 -10.77
N LEU A 54 12.82 -0.08 -9.77
CA LEU A 54 11.85 0.72 -9.04
C LEU A 54 12.37 2.16 -9.01
N GLU A 55 11.70 3.06 -9.71
CA GLU A 55 12.21 4.40 -9.99
C GLU A 55 13.62 4.33 -10.61
N ASP A 56 14.57 5.06 -10.04
CA ASP A 56 15.97 5.07 -10.47
C ASP A 56 16.86 3.98 -9.84
N LEU A 57 16.24 3.07 -9.07
CA LEU A 57 16.97 2.00 -8.38
C LEU A 57 16.80 0.65 -9.09
N ASP A 58 17.89 -0.11 -9.17
CA ASP A 58 17.89 -1.48 -9.65
C ASP A 58 18.25 -2.48 -8.56
N PHE A 59 17.52 -3.58 -8.53
CA PHE A 59 17.68 -4.64 -7.54
C PHE A 59 17.86 -5.98 -8.22
N THR A 60 18.71 -6.83 -7.65
CA THR A 60 18.76 -8.25 -8.02
C THR A 60 17.46 -8.92 -7.65
N ALA A 61 16.74 -9.46 -8.63
CA ALA A 61 15.49 -10.18 -8.40
C ALA A 61 15.76 -11.55 -7.83
N VAL A 62 15.19 -11.85 -6.64
CA VAL A 62 15.34 -13.14 -5.96
C VAL A 62 13.95 -13.69 -5.64
N TYR A 63 13.65 -14.90 -6.09
CA TYR A 63 12.45 -15.59 -5.66
C TYR A 63 12.51 -15.93 -4.17
N SER A 64 11.41 -15.72 -3.44
CA SER A 64 11.30 -16.04 -2.04
C SER A 64 9.95 -16.68 -1.71
N ASP A 65 9.97 -17.85 -1.09
CA ASP A 65 8.76 -18.53 -0.61
C ASP A 65 7.99 -17.68 0.41
N ALA A 66 8.70 -16.98 1.29
CA ALA A 66 8.10 -16.06 2.26
C ALA A 66 7.41 -14.88 1.56
N ALA A 67 8.05 -14.26 0.56
CA ALA A 67 7.45 -13.19 -0.22
C ALA A 67 6.22 -13.68 -1.00
N ASN A 68 6.29 -14.88 -1.58
CA ASN A 68 5.15 -15.49 -2.26
C ASN A 68 3.99 -15.76 -1.31
N ALA A 69 4.26 -16.31 -0.13
CA ALA A 69 3.22 -16.59 0.87
C ALA A 69 2.53 -15.29 1.36
N TRP A 70 3.28 -14.22 1.57
CA TRP A 70 2.71 -12.90 1.88
C TRP A 70 1.88 -12.34 0.72
N ALA A 71 2.37 -12.44 -0.51
CA ALA A 71 1.63 -12.00 -1.69
C ALA A 71 0.28 -12.73 -1.82
N GLU A 72 0.25 -14.05 -1.61
CA GLU A 72 -0.98 -14.84 -1.63
C GLU A 72 -1.94 -14.46 -0.49
N LYS A 73 -1.41 -14.33 0.74
CA LYS A 73 -2.21 -13.96 1.92
C LYS A 73 -2.86 -12.61 1.74
N LEU A 74 -2.09 -11.59 1.35
CA LEU A 74 -2.59 -10.22 1.17
C LEU A 74 -3.54 -10.11 -0.04
N ALA A 75 -3.24 -10.78 -1.15
CA ALA A 75 -4.14 -10.81 -2.30
C ALA A 75 -5.52 -11.36 -1.93
N GLY A 76 -5.56 -12.46 -1.15
CA GLY A 76 -6.81 -13.04 -0.67
C GLY A 76 -7.59 -12.13 0.29
N MET A 77 -6.90 -11.36 1.13
CA MET A 77 -7.54 -10.42 2.06
C MET A 77 -8.09 -9.17 1.35
N LEU A 78 -7.31 -8.60 0.43
CA LEU A 78 -7.63 -7.32 -0.23
C LEU A 78 -8.60 -7.49 -1.40
N PHE A 79 -8.53 -8.60 -2.11
CA PHE A 79 -9.26 -8.83 -3.37
C PHE A 79 -10.04 -10.14 -3.35
N SER A 80 -10.74 -10.43 -2.25
CA SER A 80 -11.47 -11.71 -2.05
C SER A 80 -12.44 -12.04 -3.17
N GLU A 81 -13.04 -11.04 -3.80
CA GLU A 81 -14.06 -11.20 -4.85
C GLU A 81 -13.52 -11.09 -6.29
N THR A 82 -12.25 -10.73 -6.47
CA THR A 82 -11.70 -10.37 -7.78
C THR A 82 -10.38 -11.08 -8.08
N GLN A 83 -10.47 -12.26 -8.72
CA GLN A 83 -9.31 -13.10 -9.06
C GLN A 83 -8.28 -12.38 -9.95
N GLU A 84 -8.72 -11.50 -10.84
CA GLU A 84 -7.83 -10.73 -11.71
C GLU A 84 -6.93 -9.80 -10.87
N TRP A 85 -7.50 -9.05 -9.95
CA TRP A 85 -6.74 -8.18 -9.05
C TRP A 85 -5.82 -8.95 -8.11
N GLN A 86 -6.24 -10.13 -7.63
CA GLN A 86 -5.32 -11.01 -6.88
C GLN A 86 -4.09 -11.39 -7.70
N THR A 87 -4.27 -11.71 -8.97
CA THR A 87 -3.19 -12.08 -9.88
C THR A 87 -2.25 -10.90 -10.10
N ILE A 88 -2.79 -9.73 -10.47
CA ILE A 88 -2.02 -8.49 -10.67
C ILE A 88 -1.21 -8.14 -9.42
N PHE A 89 -1.84 -8.20 -8.24
CA PHE A 89 -1.17 -7.90 -6.96
C PHE A 89 0.00 -8.87 -6.70
N LYS A 90 -0.21 -10.17 -6.85
CA LYS A 90 0.83 -11.19 -6.64
C LYS A 90 2.00 -11.02 -7.61
N GLU A 91 1.71 -10.75 -8.87
CA GLU A 91 2.74 -10.56 -9.89
C GLU A 91 3.56 -9.27 -9.70
N ARG A 92 3.00 -8.29 -9.00
CA ARG A 92 3.66 -7.01 -8.68
C ARG A 92 4.15 -6.90 -7.24
N PHE A 93 4.09 -7.99 -6.47
CA PHE A 93 4.56 -7.99 -5.09
C PHE A 93 6.08 -8.10 -5.03
N ALA A 94 6.71 -7.16 -4.31
CA ALA A 94 8.10 -7.21 -3.96
C ALA A 94 8.35 -6.77 -2.51
N ALA A 95 9.29 -7.45 -1.83
CA ALA A 95 9.84 -7.04 -0.55
C ALA A 95 11.28 -6.55 -0.73
N LEU A 96 11.55 -5.37 -0.21
CA LEU A 96 12.86 -4.70 -0.21
C LEU A 96 13.40 -4.65 1.22
N SER A 97 14.68 -4.34 1.39
CA SER A 97 15.22 -4.00 2.71
C SER A 97 14.48 -2.79 3.30
N ASP A 98 14.49 -2.66 4.64
CA ASP A 98 13.81 -1.56 5.32
C ASP A 98 14.34 -0.18 4.89
N ASP A 99 15.64 -0.07 4.65
CA ASP A 99 16.27 1.18 4.21
C ASP A 99 15.82 1.57 2.80
N CYS A 100 15.86 0.63 1.85
CA CYS A 100 15.42 0.87 0.47
C CYS A 100 13.92 1.19 0.40
N PHE A 101 13.10 0.45 1.14
CA PHE A 101 11.68 0.74 1.21
C PHE A 101 11.38 2.10 1.83
N THR A 102 12.09 2.46 2.91
CA THR A 102 11.94 3.78 3.55
C THR A 102 12.34 4.91 2.62
N PHE A 103 13.41 4.73 1.85
CA PHE A 103 13.82 5.70 0.83
C PHE A 103 12.73 5.88 -0.22
N LEU A 104 12.27 4.79 -0.84
CA LEU A 104 11.22 4.83 -1.87
C LEU A 104 9.89 5.38 -1.31
N ALA A 105 9.52 5.05 -0.08
CA ALA A 105 8.31 5.58 0.54
C ALA A 105 8.36 7.10 0.78
N LYS A 106 9.57 7.66 0.94
CA LYS A 106 9.77 9.12 1.09
C LYS A 106 9.89 9.86 -0.23
N THR A 107 10.39 9.21 -1.27
CA THR A 107 10.67 9.84 -2.58
C THR A 107 9.62 9.51 -3.63
N GLY A 108 8.88 8.42 -3.46
CA GLY A 108 7.86 7.94 -4.40
C GLY A 108 6.46 8.53 -4.17
N THR A 109 6.33 9.65 -3.45
CA THR A 109 5.09 10.40 -3.34
C THR A 109 4.79 11.18 -4.61
N GLU A 110 3.51 11.40 -4.92
CA GLU A 110 3.11 12.23 -6.05
C GLU A 110 3.20 13.71 -5.67
N VAL A 111 4.13 14.43 -6.28
CA VAL A 111 4.29 15.88 -6.10
C VAL A 111 3.74 16.62 -7.31
N ALA A 112 2.65 17.37 -7.12
CA ALA A 112 2.03 18.18 -8.15
C ALA A 112 2.27 19.67 -7.92
N ALA A 113 2.74 20.37 -8.94
CA ALA A 113 2.86 21.83 -8.93
C ALA A 113 1.54 22.47 -9.34
N HIS A 114 1.08 23.42 -8.56
CA HIS A 114 -0.14 24.21 -8.82
C HIS A 114 0.19 25.67 -8.96
N ILE A 115 -0.52 26.34 -9.88
CA ILE A 115 -0.39 27.79 -10.07
C ILE A 115 -1.77 28.46 -9.97
N ARG A 116 -1.78 29.67 -9.42
CA ARG A 116 -2.93 30.56 -9.51
C ARG A 116 -2.69 31.58 -10.62
N ILE A 117 -3.64 31.65 -11.54
CA ILE A 117 -3.61 32.59 -12.67
C ILE A 117 -4.55 33.73 -12.36
N LYS A 118 -4.10 34.95 -12.59
CA LYS A 118 -4.95 36.14 -12.53
C LYS A 118 -5.91 36.18 -13.71
N ASP A 119 -7.19 36.37 -13.45
CA ASP A 119 -8.22 36.35 -14.51
C ASP A 119 -8.06 37.48 -15.52
N GLU A 120 -7.59 38.64 -15.06
CA GLU A 120 -7.46 39.85 -15.89
C GLU A 120 -6.28 39.81 -16.84
N THR A 121 -5.11 39.37 -16.36
CA THR A 121 -3.86 39.43 -17.12
C THR A 121 -3.41 38.07 -17.66
N LYS A 122 -4.09 37.00 -17.24
CA LYS A 122 -3.72 35.58 -17.56
C LYS A 122 -2.27 35.22 -17.22
N THR A 123 -1.68 35.96 -16.27
CA THR A 123 -0.33 35.70 -15.74
C THR A 123 -0.42 35.08 -14.38
N VAL A 124 0.66 34.37 -13.95
CA VAL A 124 0.74 33.78 -12.62
C VAL A 124 0.67 34.85 -11.55
N ASP A 125 -0.20 34.66 -10.57
CA ASP A 125 -0.30 35.57 -9.43
C ASP A 125 0.97 35.53 -8.59
N ARG A 126 1.36 36.66 -7.98
CA ARG A 126 2.55 36.71 -7.12
C ARG A 126 2.35 35.82 -5.89
N GLY A 127 3.25 34.83 -5.71
CA GLY A 127 3.10 33.82 -4.67
C GLY A 127 2.05 32.75 -4.97
N GLY A 128 1.55 32.70 -6.20
CA GLY A 128 0.54 31.74 -6.66
C GLY A 128 1.10 30.40 -7.15
N LEU A 129 2.35 30.07 -6.85
CA LEU A 129 2.93 28.74 -7.07
C LEU A 129 3.01 28.01 -5.74
N TRP A 130 2.47 26.79 -5.69
CA TRP A 130 2.63 25.89 -4.55
C TRP A 130 2.74 24.43 -5.01
N TYR A 131 3.24 23.60 -4.15
CA TYR A 131 3.34 22.15 -4.39
C TYR A 131 2.39 21.43 -3.46
N GLU A 132 1.81 20.35 -3.95
CA GLU A 132 1.01 19.41 -3.18
C GLU A 132 1.61 18.04 -3.28
N GLU A 133 1.76 17.40 -2.14
CA GLU A 133 2.27 16.04 -2.01
C GLU A 133 1.13 15.12 -1.62
N SER A 134 1.03 13.98 -2.28
CA SER A 134 0.02 12.96 -2.00
C SER A 134 0.60 11.55 -2.09
N LEU A 135 -0.02 10.63 -1.37
CA LEU A 135 0.28 9.22 -1.55
C LEU A 135 -0.14 8.79 -2.96
N PRO A 136 0.65 7.94 -3.63
CA PRO A 136 0.28 7.37 -4.92
C PRO A 136 -1.05 6.63 -4.86
N GLY A 137 -1.75 6.58 -5.97
CA GLY A 137 -2.92 5.72 -6.14
C GLY A 137 -2.59 4.27 -5.79
N GLU A 138 -3.59 3.55 -5.27
CA GLU A 138 -3.45 2.14 -4.86
C GLU A 138 -2.47 1.90 -3.69
N THR A 139 -2.08 2.94 -2.95
CA THR A 139 -1.34 2.77 -1.70
C THR A 139 -2.17 1.98 -0.69
N ILE A 140 -1.56 0.92 -0.14
CA ILE A 140 -2.20 0.06 0.85
C ILE A 140 -1.69 0.43 2.24
N LEU A 141 -2.61 0.80 3.12
CA LEU A 141 -2.35 1.05 4.54
C LEU A 141 -3.06 0.00 5.38
N ALA A 142 -2.43 -0.42 6.46
CA ALA A 142 -3.01 -1.36 7.41
C ALA A 142 -2.95 -0.80 8.83
N GLY A 143 -3.93 -1.12 9.63
CA GLY A 143 -4.00 -0.74 11.03
C GLY A 143 -5.05 -1.58 11.77
N LEU A 144 -5.10 -1.40 13.09
CA LEU A 144 -6.07 -2.04 13.95
C LEU A 144 -7.15 -1.05 14.39
N ALA A 145 -8.38 -1.54 14.44
CA ALA A 145 -9.48 -0.87 15.12
C ALA A 145 -10.00 -1.78 16.23
N TRP A 146 -10.27 -1.22 17.39
CA TRP A 146 -10.89 -1.94 18.51
C TRP A 146 -11.91 -1.06 19.23
N CYS A 147 -12.83 -1.67 19.94
CA CYS A 147 -13.78 -1.00 20.78
C CYS A 147 -13.70 -1.62 22.19
N ASP A 148 -13.22 -0.85 23.17
CA ASP A 148 -13.08 -1.33 24.55
C ASP A 148 -14.39 -1.17 25.35
N ARG A 149 -15.16 -0.13 25.04
CA ARG A 149 -16.37 0.20 25.78
C ARG A 149 -17.27 1.14 24.98
N VAL A 150 -18.56 0.88 25.07
CA VAL A 150 -19.60 1.76 24.52
C VAL A 150 -20.00 2.80 25.56
N PHE A 151 -20.01 4.07 25.19
CA PHE A 151 -20.41 5.17 26.03
C PHE A 151 -21.85 5.59 25.72
N GLY A 152 -22.59 5.98 26.79
CA GLY A 152 -23.97 6.45 26.68
C GLY A 152 -24.99 5.30 26.71
N ASN A 153 -26.28 5.65 26.53
CA ASN A 153 -27.39 4.71 26.55
C ASN A 153 -27.86 4.31 25.15
N SER A 154 -26.90 4.05 24.24
CA SER A 154 -27.21 3.70 22.84
C SER A 154 -27.84 2.31 22.68
N GLY A 155 -27.69 1.42 23.68
CA GLY A 155 -28.10 0.02 23.61
C GLY A 155 -27.27 -0.82 22.64
N LEU A 156 -26.17 -0.25 22.07
CA LEU A 156 -25.27 -0.96 21.16
C LEU A 156 -24.19 -1.71 21.92
N THR A 157 -23.79 -2.85 21.40
CA THR A 157 -22.61 -3.60 21.87
C THR A 157 -21.32 -3.12 21.17
N GLU A 158 -20.17 -3.44 21.75
CA GLU A 158 -18.85 -3.19 21.15
C GLU A 158 -18.74 -3.84 19.76
N GLU A 159 -19.25 -5.05 19.62
CA GLU A 159 -19.25 -5.80 18.36
C GLU A 159 -20.13 -5.12 17.28
N GLU A 160 -21.30 -4.63 17.65
CA GLU A 160 -22.18 -3.88 16.74
C GLU A 160 -21.52 -2.58 16.25
N ILE A 161 -20.77 -1.89 17.12
CA ILE A 161 -20.04 -0.69 16.75
C ILE A 161 -18.91 -1.05 15.78
N LEU A 162 -18.11 -2.07 16.08
CA LEU A 162 -17.04 -2.52 15.19
C LEU A 162 -17.57 -2.96 13.82
N THR A 163 -18.67 -3.72 13.80
CA THR A 163 -19.30 -4.15 12.55
C THR A 163 -19.81 -2.97 11.70
N ARG A 164 -20.28 -1.90 12.32
CA ARG A 164 -20.68 -0.68 11.61
C ARG A 164 -19.50 0.11 11.10
N PHE A 165 -18.41 0.14 11.84
CA PHE A 165 -17.16 0.84 11.47
C PHE A 165 -16.36 0.09 10.41
N CYS A 166 -16.30 -1.24 10.54
CA CYS A 166 -15.58 -2.14 9.62
C CYS A 166 -16.56 -3.20 9.07
N PRO A 167 -17.50 -2.85 8.18
CA PRO A 167 -18.43 -3.83 7.64
C PRO A 167 -17.71 -4.82 6.73
N ALA A 168 -18.09 -6.10 6.80
CA ALA A 168 -17.49 -7.18 5.99
C ALA A 168 -17.63 -6.95 4.47
N SER A 169 -18.59 -6.14 4.04
CA SER A 169 -18.75 -5.72 2.64
C SER A 169 -17.76 -4.65 2.18
N GLY A 170 -16.89 -4.19 3.08
CA GLY A 170 -16.03 -3.04 2.84
C GLY A 170 -16.74 -1.70 3.00
N LEU A 171 -15.97 -0.66 3.15
CA LEU A 171 -16.46 0.72 3.33
C LEU A 171 -15.68 1.66 2.41
N ASN A 172 -16.40 2.46 1.63
CA ASN A 172 -15.80 3.53 0.84
C ASN A 172 -15.81 4.83 1.64
N LEU A 173 -14.63 5.41 1.82
CA LEU A 173 -14.43 6.65 2.58
C LEU A 173 -13.79 7.72 1.69
N GLN A 174 -14.09 8.96 2.01
CA GLN A 174 -13.35 10.12 1.52
C GLN A 174 -12.45 10.61 2.64
N ILE A 175 -11.13 10.48 2.48
CA ILE A 175 -10.14 10.92 3.45
C ILE A 175 -9.36 12.10 2.89
N GLY A 176 -9.24 13.16 3.69
CA GLY A 176 -8.56 14.40 3.27
C GLY A 176 -9.41 15.28 2.39
N GLY A 177 -8.77 16.32 1.84
CA GLY A 177 -9.41 17.28 0.93
C GLY A 177 -9.38 16.81 -0.52
N LYS A 178 -9.91 17.69 -1.41
CA LYS A 178 -9.80 17.52 -2.87
C LYS A 178 -10.57 16.36 -3.50
N ALA A 179 -11.68 15.99 -2.89
CA ALA A 179 -12.64 15.05 -3.49
C ALA A 179 -13.07 15.47 -4.90
N THR A 180 -13.22 16.79 -5.14
CA THR A 180 -13.63 17.35 -6.43
C THR A 180 -12.64 17.12 -7.57
N VAL A 181 -11.38 16.80 -7.25
CA VAL A 181 -10.33 16.45 -8.23
C VAL A 181 -9.92 14.98 -8.14
N GLY A 182 -10.75 14.15 -7.52
CA GLY A 182 -10.58 12.69 -7.49
C GLY A 182 -9.54 12.17 -6.50
N LYS A 183 -9.08 12.99 -5.54
CA LYS A 183 -8.13 12.56 -4.50
C LYS A 183 -8.85 12.11 -3.23
N GLY A 184 -8.26 11.18 -2.50
CA GLY A 184 -8.68 10.74 -1.17
C GLY A 184 -9.84 9.74 -1.14
N GLY A 185 -10.23 9.17 -2.27
CA GLY A 185 -11.14 8.02 -2.29
C GLY A 185 -10.41 6.78 -1.74
N VAL A 186 -10.94 6.18 -0.66
CA VAL A 186 -10.33 5.03 0.02
C VAL A 186 -11.36 3.92 0.14
N LYS A 187 -10.94 2.69 -0.15
CA LYS A 187 -11.73 1.49 0.13
C LYS A 187 -11.11 0.76 1.31
N CYS A 188 -11.90 0.55 2.36
CA CYS A 188 -11.55 -0.26 3.53
C CYS A 188 -12.10 -1.68 3.33
N PHE A 189 -11.34 -2.69 3.76
CA PHE A 189 -11.72 -4.11 3.67
C PHE A 189 -11.75 -4.74 5.05
#